data_61891c8ae9e99ac20d9db4f7b4db3558
#
_entry.id   61891c8ae9e99ac20d9db4f7b4db3558
#
_cell.length_a   1.000
_cell.length_b   1.000
_cell.length_c   1.000
_cell.angle_alpha   90.00
_cell.angle_beta   90.00
_cell.angle_gamma   90.00
#
_symmetry.space_group_name_H-M   'P 1'
#
loop_
_entity.id
_entity.type
_entity.pdbx_description
1 polymer ?
#
loop_
_entity_poly.entity_id
_entity_poly.type
_entity_poly.pdbx_seq_one_letter_code
_entity_poly.pdbx_strand_id
1 'polypeptide(L)'
;MNLRDKLRGLLVRLYARRVEGHLDHAQVPKHIGVIMDGNRRWAKAAGSTTVHGHRAGAEKIEEFLGWCSETDVEVVTLWLLSTDNFDRPQDELGPLLGIIEDVVRTLAADGRWRVHHVGTPDLLPSGMQTTLKEAEEATAHVDGILVNVAIGYGGRQEIADAVRSMIVDAHDKGTSMQDLAESVTVDLIGRHLYTGDQPDPDLVIRTSGEQRLSGFMLWQTAHSEYYFCEVFWPAFRKVDFLRALRDYAARHRRYGG
;
A
#
# COMPACT_ATOMS: atom_id res chain seq x y z
N MET A 1 -12.77 18.43 26.45
CA MET A 1 -12.79 16.97 26.19
C MET A 1 -13.73 16.35 27.22
N ASN A 2 -14.88 15.84 26.75
CA ASN A 2 -15.99 15.39 27.60
C ASN A 2 -15.65 14.06 28.27
N LEU A 3 -16.20 13.77 29.46
CA LEU A 3 -15.96 12.51 30.21
C LEU A 3 -16.28 11.26 29.36
N ARG A 4 -17.32 11.37 28.52
CA ARG A 4 -17.70 10.32 27.55
C ARG A 4 -16.59 10.01 26.54
N ASP A 5 -15.86 11.03 26.07
CA ASP A 5 -14.76 10.85 25.11
C ASP A 5 -13.54 10.17 25.75
N LYS A 6 -13.26 10.52 27.02
CA LYS A 6 -12.20 9.87 27.82
C LYS A 6 -12.52 8.39 28.08
N LEU A 7 -13.76 8.08 28.48
CA LEU A 7 -14.22 6.71 28.69
C LEU A 7 -14.19 5.88 27.40
N ARG A 8 -14.65 6.46 26.28
CA ARG A 8 -14.60 5.80 24.98
C ARG A 8 -13.15 5.51 24.54
N GLY A 9 -12.24 6.47 24.75
CA GLY A 9 -10.82 6.31 24.47
C GLY A 9 -10.15 5.23 25.35
N LEU A 10 -10.56 5.12 26.63
CA LEU A 10 -10.07 4.06 27.52
C LEU A 10 -10.56 2.67 27.08
N LEU A 11 -11.85 2.56 26.77
CA LEU A 11 -12.44 1.29 26.29
C LEU A 11 -11.80 0.83 24.97
N VAL A 12 -11.54 1.74 24.03
CA VAL A 12 -10.85 1.43 22.78
C VAL A 12 -9.43 0.92 23.04
N ARG A 13 -8.69 1.53 23.98
CA ARG A 13 -7.34 1.08 24.36
C ARG A 13 -7.34 -0.28 25.03
N LEU A 14 -8.28 -0.53 25.93
CA LEU A 14 -8.42 -1.84 26.59
C LEU A 14 -8.80 -2.93 25.58
N TYR A 15 -9.69 -2.61 24.65
CA TYR A 15 -10.05 -3.54 23.58
C TYR A 15 -8.88 -3.81 22.65
N ALA A 16 -8.12 -2.78 22.25
CA ALA A 16 -6.92 -2.93 21.42
C ALA A 16 -5.91 -3.87 22.10
N ARG A 17 -5.58 -3.63 23.37
CA ARG A 17 -4.69 -4.53 24.16
C ARG A 17 -5.20 -5.97 24.24
N ARG A 18 -6.52 -6.14 24.38
CA ARG A 18 -7.11 -7.48 24.41
C ARG A 18 -6.99 -8.19 23.07
N VAL A 19 -7.22 -7.50 21.96
CA VAL A 19 -7.07 -8.07 20.59
C VAL A 19 -5.61 -8.40 20.33
N GLU A 20 -4.69 -7.48 20.66
CA GLU A 20 -3.25 -7.64 20.52
C GLU A 20 -2.73 -8.86 21.32
N GLY A 21 -3.16 -9.03 22.56
CA GLY A 21 -2.78 -10.19 23.39
C GLY A 21 -3.39 -11.55 22.97
N HIS A 22 -4.27 -11.55 21.97
CA HIS A 22 -4.85 -12.76 21.39
C HIS A 22 -4.45 -12.96 19.92
N LEU A 23 -3.62 -12.07 19.36
CA LEU A 23 -3.04 -12.27 18.04
C LEU A 23 -2.00 -13.39 18.11
N ASP A 24 -2.20 -14.40 17.32
CA ASP A 24 -1.19 -15.41 17.06
C ASP A 24 -0.20 -14.84 16.03
N HIS A 25 1.00 -14.49 16.47
CA HIS A 25 2.05 -13.92 15.61
C HIS A 25 2.42 -14.85 14.43
N ALA A 26 2.20 -16.15 14.54
CA ALA A 26 2.39 -17.10 13.45
C ALA A 26 1.32 -16.99 12.34
N GLN A 27 0.22 -16.27 12.61
CA GLN A 27 -0.91 -16.08 11.69
C GLN A 27 -1.12 -14.61 11.31
N VAL A 28 -0.08 -13.78 11.41
CA VAL A 28 -0.10 -12.39 10.95
C VAL A 28 0.31 -12.33 9.47
N PRO A 29 -0.36 -11.51 8.63
CA PRO A 29 0.03 -11.32 7.25
C PRO A 29 1.46 -10.74 7.18
N LYS A 30 2.29 -11.27 6.30
CA LYS A 30 3.65 -10.78 6.07
C LYS A 30 3.68 -9.59 5.13
N HIS A 31 2.77 -9.57 4.15
CA HIS A 31 2.60 -8.46 3.23
C HIS A 31 1.18 -7.91 3.29
N ILE A 32 1.04 -6.62 3.57
CA ILE A 32 -0.24 -5.91 3.60
C ILE A 32 -0.30 -4.87 2.50
N GLY A 33 -1.29 -4.99 1.60
CA GLY A 33 -1.65 -3.94 0.66
C GLY A 33 -2.70 -2.98 1.27
N VAL A 34 -2.55 -1.68 1.07
CA VAL A 34 -3.50 -0.68 1.62
C VAL A 34 -4.00 0.28 0.55
N ILE A 35 -5.33 0.28 0.38
CA ILE A 35 -6.05 1.26 -0.44
C ILE A 35 -6.55 2.35 0.50
N MET A 36 -5.81 3.47 0.57
CA MET A 36 -6.02 4.58 1.48
C MET A 36 -7.12 5.53 0.99
N ASP A 37 -8.37 5.04 0.99
CA ASP A 37 -9.52 5.75 0.44
C ASP A 37 -10.26 6.57 1.50
N GLY A 38 -10.90 7.66 1.06
CA GLY A 38 -11.79 8.48 1.84
C GLY A 38 -11.25 9.83 2.29
N ASN A 39 -10.03 10.24 1.92
CA ASN A 39 -9.41 11.51 2.32
C ASN A 39 -10.29 12.73 2.00
N ARG A 40 -10.82 12.82 0.78
CA ARG A 40 -11.70 13.91 0.34
C ARG A 40 -13.03 13.90 1.08
N ARG A 41 -13.64 12.73 1.26
CA ARG A 41 -14.91 12.57 1.97
C ARG A 41 -14.78 12.92 3.45
N TRP A 42 -13.67 12.54 4.06
CA TRP A 42 -13.34 12.92 5.44
C TRP A 42 -13.21 14.44 5.60
N ALA A 43 -12.45 15.08 4.72
CA ALA A 43 -12.30 16.55 4.73
C ALA A 43 -13.63 17.26 4.55
N LYS A 44 -14.45 16.82 3.60
CA LYS A 44 -15.80 17.38 3.37
C LYS A 44 -16.68 17.24 4.62
N ALA A 45 -16.67 16.09 5.28
CA ALA A 45 -17.44 15.86 6.51
C ALA A 45 -16.95 16.73 7.69
N ALA A 46 -15.67 17.10 7.69
CA ALA A 46 -15.07 18.02 8.67
C ALA A 46 -15.21 19.51 8.29
N GLY A 47 -15.87 19.85 7.17
CA GLY A 47 -15.96 21.23 6.68
C GLY A 47 -14.61 21.81 6.22
N SER A 48 -13.68 20.97 5.78
CA SER A 48 -12.31 21.33 5.44
C SER A 48 -12.00 21.13 3.95
N THR A 49 -10.81 21.52 3.52
CA THR A 49 -10.37 21.43 2.12
C THR A 49 -9.88 20.02 1.76
N THR A 50 -9.92 19.68 0.48
CA THR A 50 -9.37 18.42 -0.06
C THR A 50 -7.89 18.27 0.29
N VAL A 51 -7.10 19.34 0.18
CA VAL A 51 -5.67 19.37 0.54
C VAL A 51 -5.45 18.98 2.00
N HIS A 52 -6.28 19.53 2.91
CA HIS A 52 -6.21 19.14 4.33
C HIS A 52 -6.51 17.64 4.53
N GLY A 53 -7.49 17.09 3.81
CA GLY A 53 -7.78 15.66 3.85
C GLY A 53 -6.62 14.79 3.38
N HIS A 54 -5.96 15.17 2.29
CA HIS A 54 -4.78 14.47 1.80
C HIS A 54 -3.60 14.56 2.78
N ARG A 55 -3.39 15.72 3.40
CA ARG A 55 -2.33 15.91 4.41
C ARG A 55 -2.59 15.07 5.67
N ALA A 56 -3.82 15.07 6.18
CA ALA A 56 -4.20 14.20 7.30
C ALA A 56 -4.06 12.70 6.97
N GLY A 57 -4.33 12.32 5.71
CA GLY A 57 -4.09 10.95 5.23
C GLY A 57 -2.61 10.60 5.15
N ALA A 58 -1.76 11.55 4.75
CA ALA A 58 -0.30 11.40 4.72
C ALA A 58 0.28 11.19 6.13
N GLU A 59 -0.11 12.02 7.09
CA GLU A 59 0.30 11.88 8.50
C GLU A 59 -0.09 10.50 9.11
N LYS A 60 -1.20 9.92 8.66
CA LYS A 60 -1.65 8.60 9.11
C LYS A 60 -0.73 7.45 8.67
N ILE A 61 0.04 7.61 7.60
CA ILE A 61 0.93 6.57 7.08
C ILE A 61 1.98 6.18 8.12
N GLU A 62 2.62 7.16 8.77
CA GLU A 62 3.65 6.90 9.77
C GLU A 62 3.09 6.13 10.98
N GLU A 63 1.90 6.54 11.48
CA GLU A 63 1.23 5.80 12.55
C GLU A 63 0.93 4.35 12.15
N PHE A 64 0.44 4.14 10.91
CA PHE A 64 0.10 2.82 10.40
C PHE A 64 1.33 1.92 10.27
N LEU A 65 2.42 2.42 9.70
CA LEU A 65 3.68 1.69 9.60
C LEU A 65 4.26 1.33 10.99
N GLY A 66 4.10 2.23 11.97
CA GLY A 66 4.44 1.94 13.36
C GLY A 66 3.66 0.73 13.91
N TRP A 67 2.35 0.63 13.62
CA TRP A 67 1.55 -0.54 14.03
C TRP A 67 1.97 -1.82 13.29
N CYS A 68 2.31 -1.72 12.01
CA CYS A 68 2.83 -2.85 11.23
C CYS A 68 4.15 -3.37 11.85
N SER A 69 5.05 -2.48 12.23
CA SER A 69 6.33 -2.82 12.87
C SER A 69 6.15 -3.55 14.23
N GLU A 70 5.06 -3.29 14.94
CA GLU A 70 4.75 -3.97 16.20
C GLU A 70 4.15 -5.38 16.01
N THR A 71 3.85 -5.78 14.77
CA THR A 71 3.08 -7.00 14.46
C THR A 71 3.76 -7.93 13.44
N ASP A 72 5.08 -7.86 13.29
CA ASP A 72 5.89 -8.74 12.43
C ASP A 72 5.49 -8.71 10.93
N VAL A 73 4.88 -7.62 10.46
CA VAL A 73 4.65 -7.35 9.04
C VAL A 73 5.98 -6.99 8.38
N GLU A 74 6.29 -7.61 7.26
CA GLU A 74 7.58 -7.47 6.57
C GLU A 74 7.49 -6.53 5.35
N VAL A 75 6.34 -6.51 4.68
CA VAL A 75 6.10 -5.69 3.48
C VAL A 75 4.78 -4.94 3.60
N VAL A 76 4.79 -3.66 3.22
CA VAL A 76 3.58 -2.84 3.15
C VAL A 76 3.52 -2.16 1.79
N THR A 77 2.46 -2.36 1.02
CA THR A 77 2.21 -1.62 -0.23
C THR A 77 1.13 -0.57 -0.03
N LEU A 78 1.50 0.70 -0.14
CA LEU A 78 0.63 1.87 0.04
C LEU A 78 0.20 2.44 -1.31
N TRP A 79 -1.09 2.42 -1.64
CA TRP A 79 -1.57 3.04 -2.87
C TRP A 79 -1.79 4.54 -2.71
N LEU A 80 -0.77 5.32 -3.05
CA LEU A 80 -0.75 6.78 -2.90
C LEU A 80 -1.40 7.52 -4.08
N LEU A 81 -1.13 7.05 -5.32
CA LEU A 81 -1.64 7.70 -6.53
C LEU A 81 -1.88 6.66 -7.64
N SER A 82 -3.14 6.54 -8.09
CA SER A 82 -3.45 5.70 -9.26
C SER A 82 -3.14 6.44 -10.57
N THR A 83 -2.99 5.67 -11.67
CA THR A 83 -2.91 6.23 -13.02
C THR A 83 -4.11 7.12 -13.34
N ASP A 84 -5.31 6.72 -12.96
CA ASP A 84 -6.55 7.51 -13.19
C ASP A 84 -6.56 8.84 -12.44
N ASN A 85 -5.73 9.02 -11.42
CA ASN A 85 -5.67 10.27 -10.66
C ASN A 85 -4.98 11.41 -11.41
N PHE A 86 -4.23 11.12 -12.48
CA PHE A 86 -3.63 12.16 -13.32
C PHE A 86 -4.65 12.94 -14.13
N ASP A 87 -5.86 12.40 -14.33
CA ASP A 87 -6.98 13.11 -14.97
C ASP A 87 -7.64 14.15 -14.04
N ARG A 88 -7.18 14.30 -12.79
CA ARG A 88 -7.70 15.31 -11.86
C ARG A 88 -7.29 16.72 -12.32
N PRO A 89 -8.11 17.74 -11.96
CA PRO A 89 -7.74 19.13 -12.17
C PRO A 89 -6.38 19.46 -11.52
N GLN A 90 -5.59 20.30 -12.18
CA GLN A 90 -4.22 20.64 -11.76
C GLN A 90 -4.15 21.31 -10.37
N ASP A 91 -5.20 22.04 -9.99
CA ASP A 91 -5.34 22.65 -8.65
C ASP A 91 -5.56 21.64 -7.54
N GLU A 92 -5.98 20.39 -7.86
CA GLU A 92 -6.01 19.25 -6.92
C GLU A 92 -4.74 18.41 -7.05
N LEU A 93 -4.32 18.10 -8.28
CA LEU A 93 -3.20 17.18 -8.55
C LEU A 93 -1.86 17.75 -8.07
N GLY A 94 -1.56 19.01 -8.34
CA GLY A 94 -0.29 19.63 -7.95
C GLY A 94 -0.04 19.58 -6.43
N PRO A 95 -0.96 20.06 -5.58
CA PRO A 95 -0.83 19.92 -4.13
C PRO A 95 -0.73 18.47 -3.66
N LEU A 96 -1.45 17.52 -4.29
CA LEU A 96 -1.39 16.11 -3.94
C LEU A 96 -0.01 15.51 -4.23
N LEU A 97 0.56 15.80 -5.40
CA LEU A 97 1.91 15.36 -5.74
C LEU A 97 2.96 15.88 -4.74
N GLY A 98 2.86 17.15 -4.34
CA GLY A 98 3.74 17.72 -3.31
C GLY A 98 3.60 17.01 -1.95
N ILE A 99 2.38 16.70 -1.53
CA ILE A 99 2.15 15.93 -0.28
C ILE A 99 2.75 14.51 -0.37
N ILE A 100 2.61 13.85 -1.52
CA ILE A 100 3.17 12.51 -1.74
C ILE A 100 4.71 12.56 -1.72
N GLU A 101 5.29 13.58 -2.34
CA GLU A 101 6.75 13.79 -2.31
C GLU A 101 7.26 14.01 -0.88
N ASP A 102 6.54 14.80 -0.07
CA ASP A 102 6.85 14.98 1.36
C ASP A 102 6.77 13.66 2.13
N VAL A 103 5.79 12.79 1.84
CA VAL A 103 5.69 11.45 2.44
C VAL A 103 6.92 10.62 2.11
N VAL A 104 7.32 10.55 0.83
CA VAL A 104 8.48 9.76 0.39
C VAL A 104 9.75 10.24 1.10
N ARG A 105 9.97 11.56 1.16
CA ARG A 105 11.13 12.16 1.86
C ARG A 105 11.10 11.83 3.36
N THR A 106 9.94 11.90 3.99
CA THR A 106 9.77 11.59 5.42
C THR A 106 10.08 10.13 5.70
N LEU A 107 9.55 9.21 4.90
CA LEU A 107 9.81 7.77 5.04
C LEU A 107 11.30 7.46 4.86
N ALA A 108 11.96 8.06 3.86
CA ALA A 108 13.38 7.84 3.61
C ALA A 108 14.27 8.41 4.75
N ALA A 109 13.88 9.54 5.35
CA ALA A 109 14.63 10.17 6.44
C ALA A 109 14.46 9.48 7.79
N ASP A 110 13.39 8.71 7.99
CA ASP A 110 13.07 8.02 9.25
C ASP A 110 14.11 6.95 9.63
N GLY A 111 14.69 6.27 8.64
CA GLY A 111 15.72 5.23 8.83
C GLY A 111 15.20 3.88 9.31
N ARG A 112 13.89 3.72 9.51
CA ARG A 112 13.24 2.44 9.90
C ARG A 112 12.70 1.65 8.70
N TRP A 113 12.52 2.30 7.55
CA TRP A 113 11.83 1.76 6.41
C TRP A 113 12.73 1.64 5.21
N ARG A 114 12.62 0.56 4.45
CA ARG A 114 13.20 0.46 3.11
C ARG A 114 12.12 0.87 2.10
N VAL A 115 12.32 1.96 1.40
CA VAL A 115 11.37 2.51 0.44
C VAL A 115 11.60 1.91 -0.93
N HIS A 116 10.53 1.51 -1.63
CA HIS A 116 10.56 1.04 -3.01
C HIS A 116 9.40 1.65 -3.80
N HIS A 117 9.67 2.20 -4.98
CA HIS A 117 8.65 2.75 -5.87
C HIS A 117 8.00 1.65 -6.70
N VAL A 118 6.67 1.66 -6.73
CA VAL A 118 5.85 0.75 -7.55
C VAL A 118 4.95 1.60 -8.44
N GLY A 119 5.10 1.48 -9.76
CA GLY A 119 4.34 2.25 -10.73
C GLY A 119 5.15 2.65 -11.96
N THR A 120 4.56 3.49 -12.81
CA THR A 120 5.17 3.94 -14.06
C THR A 120 5.87 5.29 -13.84
N PRO A 121 7.23 5.34 -13.78
CA PRO A 121 7.97 6.57 -13.50
C PRO A 121 7.72 7.67 -14.54
N ASP A 122 7.55 7.31 -15.83
CA ASP A 122 7.36 8.26 -16.92
C ASP A 122 6.09 9.12 -16.80
N LEU A 123 5.13 8.70 -15.99
CA LEU A 123 3.94 9.49 -15.66
C LEU A 123 4.21 10.58 -14.63
N LEU A 124 5.33 10.53 -13.94
CA LEU A 124 5.64 11.42 -12.82
C LEU A 124 6.47 12.63 -13.26
N PRO A 125 6.29 13.80 -12.62
CA PRO A 125 7.19 14.92 -12.80
C PRO A 125 8.65 14.53 -12.51
N SER A 126 9.60 15.08 -13.27
CA SER A 126 11.03 14.74 -13.12
C SER A 126 11.60 14.93 -11.72
N GLY A 127 11.13 15.96 -10.98
CA GLY A 127 11.50 16.16 -9.58
C GLY A 127 11.08 15.00 -8.68
N MET A 128 9.87 14.50 -8.87
CA MET A 128 9.37 13.33 -8.11
C MET A 128 10.13 12.06 -8.47
N GLN A 129 10.45 11.84 -9.76
CA GLN A 129 11.28 10.70 -10.17
C GLN A 129 12.64 10.72 -9.46
N THR A 130 13.27 11.89 -9.39
CA THR A 130 14.53 12.07 -8.65
C THR A 130 14.37 11.77 -7.16
N THR A 131 13.33 12.32 -6.52
CA THR A 131 13.05 12.06 -5.09
C THR A 131 12.84 10.57 -4.79
N LEU A 132 12.11 9.86 -5.65
CA LEU A 132 11.88 8.42 -5.49
C LEU A 132 13.18 7.63 -5.60
N LYS A 133 13.99 7.92 -6.61
CA LYS A 133 15.29 7.27 -6.80
C LYS A 133 16.23 7.52 -5.61
N GLU A 134 16.35 8.78 -5.17
CA GLU A 134 17.14 9.13 -3.99
C GLU A 134 16.66 8.41 -2.72
N ALA A 135 15.34 8.28 -2.54
CA ALA A 135 14.74 7.58 -1.40
C ALA A 135 15.06 6.08 -1.42
N GLU A 136 14.96 5.42 -2.59
CA GLU A 136 15.34 4.00 -2.75
C GLU A 136 16.82 3.78 -2.46
N GLU A 137 17.70 4.60 -3.05
CA GLU A 137 19.15 4.51 -2.84
C GLU A 137 19.53 4.74 -1.38
N ALA A 138 18.96 5.76 -0.75
CA ALA A 138 19.24 6.10 0.65
C ALA A 138 18.79 5.03 1.64
N THR A 139 17.72 4.28 1.32
CA THR A 139 17.13 3.27 2.22
C THR A 139 17.46 1.84 1.84
N ALA A 140 18.23 1.59 0.78
CA ALA A 140 18.54 0.24 0.28
C ALA A 140 19.20 -0.67 1.32
N HIS A 141 19.93 -0.07 2.29
CA HIS A 141 20.63 -0.77 3.35
C HIS A 141 19.80 -1.00 4.61
N VAL A 142 18.57 -0.46 4.67
CA VAL A 142 17.71 -0.55 5.86
C VAL A 142 17.10 -1.95 5.95
N ASP A 143 17.38 -2.64 7.06
CA ASP A 143 16.81 -3.95 7.39
C ASP A 143 15.53 -3.77 8.23
N GLY A 144 14.51 -3.18 7.59
CA GLY A 144 13.22 -2.89 8.20
C GLY A 144 12.09 -3.28 7.27
N ILE A 145 10.85 -2.83 7.59
CA ILE A 145 9.71 -3.06 6.70
C ILE A 145 10.02 -2.48 5.32
N LEU A 146 9.81 -3.29 4.28
CA LEU A 146 9.81 -2.83 2.90
C LEU A 146 8.49 -2.09 2.63
N VAL A 147 8.58 -0.79 2.35
CA VAL A 147 7.43 0.06 2.07
C VAL A 147 7.38 0.35 0.57
N ASN A 148 6.50 -0.35 -0.12
CA ASN A 148 6.19 -0.06 -1.52
C ASN A 148 5.28 1.18 -1.58
N VAL A 149 5.76 2.24 -2.20
CA VAL A 149 4.99 3.44 -2.48
C VAL A 149 4.43 3.37 -3.90
N ALA A 150 3.16 2.97 -4.03
CA ALA A 150 2.50 2.82 -5.32
C ALA A 150 2.02 4.19 -5.82
N ILE A 151 2.80 4.79 -6.74
CA ILE A 151 2.62 6.14 -7.28
C ILE A 151 2.65 6.08 -8.81
N GLY A 152 1.62 6.61 -9.46
CA GLY A 152 1.42 6.40 -10.90
C GLY A 152 1.15 4.92 -11.20
N TYR A 153 0.45 4.26 -10.28
CA TYR A 153 0.24 2.83 -10.31
C TYR A 153 -1.16 2.45 -10.81
N GLY A 154 -1.20 1.43 -11.65
CA GLY A 154 -2.43 0.77 -12.08
C GLY A 154 -2.15 -0.67 -12.48
N GLY A 155 -2.84 -1.65 -11.89
CA GLY A 155 -2.54 -3.07 -12.10
C GLY A 155 -2.68 -3.56 -13.55
N ARG A 156 -3.58 -2.93 -14.34
CA ARG A 156 -3.64 -3.24 -15.79
C ARG A 156 -2.41 -2.73 -16.54
N GLN A 157 -1.92 -1.54 -16.17
CA GLN A 157 -0.70 -0.98 -16.73
C GLN A 157 0.50 -1.82 -16.33
N GLU A 158 0.62 -2.20 -15.07
CA GLU A 158 1.68 -3.07 -14.56
C GLU A 158 1.78 -4.38 -15.34
N ILE A 159 0.65 -5.05 -15.60
CA ILE A 159 0.62 -6.29 -16.39
C ILE A 159 1.11 -6.04 -17.82
N ALA A 160 0.70 -4.93 -18.44
CA ALA A 160 1.17 -4.57 -19.78
C ALA A 160 2.68 -4.26 -19.80
N ASP A 161 3.19 -3.60 -18.78
CA ASP A 161 4.61 -3.28 -18.63
C ASP A 161 5.44 -4.54 -18.33
N ALA A 162 4.91 -5.47 -17.52
CA ALA A 162 5.53 -6.77 -17.27
C ALA A 162 5.69 -7.59 -18.58
N VAL A 163 4.62 -7.66 -19.39
CA VAL A 163 4.69 -8.33 -20.69
C VAL A 163 5.70 -7.65 -21.63
N ARG A 164 5.73 -6.32 -21.66
CA ARG A 164 6.73 -5.58 -22.46
C ARG A 164 8.15 -5.87 -21.97
N SER A 165 8.39 -5.81 -20.67
CA SER A 165 9.68 -6.11 -20.04
C SER A 165 10.16 -7.54 -20.39
N MET A 166 9.26 -8.52 -20.31
CA MET A 166 9.53 -9.91 -20.67
C MET A 166 9.96 -10.05 -22.15
N ILE A 167 9.27 -9.35 -23.06
CA ILE A 167 9.60 -9.37 -24.50
C ILE A 167 10.97 -8.73 -24.77
N VAL A 168 11.26 -7.59 -24.12
CA VAL A 168 12.56 -6.91 -24.26
C VAL A 168 13.68 -7.79 -23.73
N ASP A 169 13.52 -8.37 -22.55
CA ASP A 169 14.51 -9.27 -21.95
C ASP A 169 14.79 -10.51 -22.84
N ALA A 170 13.76 -11.10 -23.44
CA ALA A 170 13.90 -12.20 -24.37
C ALA A 170 14.64 -11.79 -25.66
N HIS A 171 14.33 -10.59 -26.20
CA HIS A 171 15.01 -10.03 -27.37
C HIS A 171 16.52 -9.85 -27.11
N ASP A 172 16.86 -9.23 -25.96
CA ASP A 172 18.25 -8.95 -25.58
C ASP A 172 19.07 -10.24 -25.37
N LYS A 173 18.40 -11.31 -24.94
CA LYS A 173 18.98 -12.66 -24.81
C LYS A 173 19.03 -13.44 -26.14
N GLY A 174 18.49 -12.88 -27.23
CA GLY A 174 18.44 -13.57 -28.55
C GLY A 174 17.44 -14.73 -28.59
N THR A 175 16.46 -14.77 -27.69
CA THR A 175 15.41 -15.81 -27.64
C THR A 175 14.49 -15.65 -28.84
N SER A 176 14.18 -16.77 -29.54
CA SER A 176 13.21 -16.71 -30.64
C SER A 176 11.78 -16.46 -30.12
N MET A 177 10.92 -15.92 -31.00
CA MET A 177 9.52 -15.73 -30.63
C MET A 177 8.80 -17.05 -30.32
N GLN A 178 9.23 -18.14 -30.95
CA GLN A 178 8.67 -19.45 -30.67
C GLN A 178 9.08 -19.92 -29.26
N ASP A 179 10.39 -19.87 -28.94
CA ASP A 179 10.89 -20.22 -27.62
C ASP A 179 10.31 -19.35 -26.51
N LEU A 180 10.14 -18.04 -26.80
CA LEU A 180 9.47 -17.13 -25.88
C LEU A 180 8.03 -17.58 -25.62
N ALA A 181 7.26 -17.88 -26.67
CA ALA A 181 5.87 -18.33 -26.52
C ALA A 181 5.74 -19.61 -25.71
N GLU A 182 6.70 -20.55 -25.87
CA GLU A 182 6.76 -21.81 -25.10
C GLU A 182 7.18 -21.58 -23.63
N SER A 183 7.94 -20.52 -23.35
CA SER A 183 8.43 -20.19 -22.00
C SER A 183 7.45 -19.37 -21.15
N VAL A 184 6.38 -18.79 -21.75
CA VAL A 184 5.43 -17.97 -21.01
C VAL A 184 4.68 -18.80 -19.97
N THR A 185 4.89 -18.45 -18.71
CA THR A 185 4.21 -19.04 -17.55
C THR A 185 3.70 -17.94 -16.62
N VAL A 186 2.82 -18.28 -15.69
CA VAL A 186 2.37 -17.37 -14.62
C VAL A 186 3.57 -16.82 -13.86
N ASP A 187 4.53 -17.69 -13.51
CA ASP A 187 5.74 -17.30 -12.77
C ASP A 187 6.66 -16.38 -13.58
N LEU A 188 6.77 -16.61 -14.91
CA LEU A 188 7.58 -15.73 -15.75
C LEU A 188 6.98 -14.31 -15.79
N ILE A 189 5.67 -14.17 -15.99
CA ILE A 189 4.99 -12.88 -15.94
C ILE A 189 5.14 -12.26 -14.56
N GLY A 190 4.92 -13.03 -13.49
CA GLY A 190 5.05 -12.59 -12.10
C GLY A 190 6.40 -11.93 -11.80
N ARG A 191 7.51 -12.53 -12.30
CA ARG A 191 8.87 -11.99 -12.13
C ARG A 191 9.11 -10.65 -12.82
N HIS A 192 8.33 -10.30 -13.84
CA HIS A 192 8.43 -9.02 -14.55
C HIS A 192 7.48 -7.95 -14.01
N LEU A 193 6.64 -8.25 -13.01
CA LEU A 193 5.85 -7.25 -12.30
C LEU A 193 6.75 -6.32 -11.47
N TYR A 194 6.25 -5.16 -11.10
CA TYR A 194 7.00 -4.17 -10.30
C TYR A 194 7.45 -4.72 -8.94
N THR A 195 6.75 -5.74 -8.42
CA THR A 195 7.03 -6.43 -7.15
C THR A 195 7.46 -7.88 -7.37
N GLY A 196 8.05 -8.21 -8.53
CA GLY A 196 8.33 -9.59 -8.94
C GLY A 196 9.34 -10.35 -8.08
N ASP A 197 10.10 -9.67 -7.25
CA ASP A 197 11.06 -10.22 -6.28
C ASP A 197 10.52 -10.25 -4.83
N GLN A 198 9.25 -9.89 -4.64
CA GLN A 198 8.60 -9.78 -3.34
C GLN A 198 7.46 -10.81 -3.19
N PRO A 199 7.09 -11.18 -1.96
CA PRO A 199 5.91 -12.00 -1.73
C PRO A 199 4.64 -11.24 -2.11
N ASP A 200 3.64 -11.96 -2.61
CA ASP A 200 2.31 -11.41 -2.85
C ASP A 200 1.65 -10.93 -1.54
N PRO A 201 0.72 -9.95 -1.59
CA PRO A 201 -0.01 -9.52 -0.41
C PRO A 201 -0.88 -10.65 0.18
N ASP A 202 -0.72 -10.92 1.47
CA ASP A 202 -1.60 -11.82 2.21
C ASP A 202 -2.94 -11.17 2.53
N LEU A 203 -2.91 -9.87 2.84
CA LEU A 203 -4.08 -9.08 3.22
C LEU A 203 -4.13 -7.76 2.47
N VAL A 204 -5.29 -7.42 1.92
CA VAL A 204 -5.57 -6.10 1.38
C VAL A 204 -6.60 -5.39 2.25
N ILE A 205 -6.22 -4.24 2.79
CA ILE A 205 -7.12 -3.37 3.56
C ILE A 205 -7.58 -2.22 2.67
N ARG A 206 -8.91 -2.03 2.54
CA ARG A 206 -9.48 -0.85 1.91
C ARG A 206 -10.36 -0.10 2.88
N THR A 207 -10.08 1.19 3.06
CA THR A 207 -10.87 2.10 3.89
C THR A 207 -12.03 2.71 3.11
N SER A 208 -12.94 3.40 3.81
CA SER A 208 -14.08 4.16 3.28
C SER A 208 -15.34 3.40 2.87
N GLY A 209 -15.45 2.10 3.19
CA GLY A 209 -16.64 1.28 2.91
C GLY A 209 -16.79 0.80 1.46
N GLU A 210 -15.89 1.20 0.57
CA GLU A 210 -15.90 0.76 -0.82
C GLU A 210 -15.42 -0.70 -0.94
N GLN A 211 -16.19 -1.55 -1.64
CA GLN A 211 -15.94 -3.00 -1.75
C GLN A 211 -15.46 -3.36 -3.16
N ARG A 212 -14.41 -2.73 -3.63
CA ARG A 212 -13.76 -3.00 -4.92
C ARG A 212 -12.26 -2.76 -4.85
N LEU A 213 -11.47 -3.40 -5.71
CA LEU A 213 -10.01 -3.23 -5.76
C LEU A 213 -9.58 -2.02 -6.61
N SER A 214 -10.42 -1.57 -7.52
CA SER A 214 -10.16 -0.45 -8.43
C SER A 214 -8.85 -0.58 -9.24
N GLY A 215 -8.37 -1.80 -9.46
CA GLY A 215 -7.12 -2.04 -10.18
C GLY A 215 -5.87 -2.15 -9.32
N PHE A 216 -5.99 -2.18 -8.01
CA PHE A 216 -4.85 -2.32 -7.11
C PHE A 216 -4.32 -3.77 -7.11
N MET A 217 -3.03 -3.95 -7.46
CA MET A 217 -2.28 -5.21 -7.42
C MET A 217 -3.08 -6.41 -7.97
N LEU A 218 -3.63 -6.25 -9.20
CA LEU A 218 -4.58 -7.22 -9.78
C LEU A 218 -4.03 -8.64 -9.89
N TRP A 219 -2.76 -8.78 -10.23
CA TRP A 219 -2.11 -10.06 -10.36
C TRP A 219 -1.79 -10.66 -8.99
N GLN A 220 -1.14 -9.87 -8.15
CA GLN A 220 -0.61 -10.31 -6.88
C GLN A 220 -1.69 -10.61 -5.84
N THR A 221 -2.87 -9.98 -5.95
CA THR A 221 -3.96 -10.14 -4.97
C THR A 221 -4.94 -11.25 -5.29
N ALA A 222 -4.61 -12.12 -6.25
CA ALA A 222 -5.48 -13.22 -6.67
C ALA A 222 -5.84 -14.19 -5.52
N HIS A 223 -4.95 -14.34 -4.55
CA HIS A 223 -5.11 -15.21 -3.38
C HIS A 223 -5.14 -14.46 -2.05
N SER A 224 -5.13 -13.13 -2.08
CA SER A 224 -5.16 -12.30 -0.86
C SER A 224 -6.51 -12.37 -0.15
N GLU A 225 -6.48 -12.23 1.16
CA GLU A 225 -7.68 -11.92 1.94
C GLU A 225 -7.98 -10.40 1.88
N TYR A 226 -9.26 -10.05 1.90
CA TYR A 226 -9.70 -8.66 1.82
C TYR A 226 -10.42 -8.23 3.09
N TYR A 227 -10.06 -7.05 3.59
CA TYR A 227 -10.73 -6.39 4.70
C TYR A 227 -11.24 -5.01 4.26
N PHE A 228 -12.54 -4.87 4.11
CA PHE A 228 -13.21 -3.61 3.79
C PHE A 228 -13.65 -2.91 5.08
N CYS A 229 -13.13 -1.71 5.32
CA CYS A 229 -13.39 -0.92 6.52
C CYS A 229 -14.21 0.33 6.19
N GLU A 230 -15.30 0.57 6.93
CA GLU A 230 -16.17 1.74 6.75
C GLU A 230 -15.48 3.07 7.11
N VAL A 231 -14.41 3.03 7.90
CA VAL A 231 -13.71 4.22 8.37
C VAL A 231 -12.93 4.85 7.21
N PHE A 232 -12.97 6.18 7.09
CA PHE A 232 -12.12 6.93 6.17
C PHE A 232 -10.66 6.87 6.61
N TRP A 233 -9.72 6.83 5.66
CA TRP A 233 -8.30 6.67 5.95
C TRP A 233 -7.74 7.61 7.03
N PRO A 234 -7.98 8.96 7.01
CA PRO A 234 -7.46 9.84 8.06
C PRO A 234 -7.99 9.53 9.47
N ALA A 235 -9.12 8.86 9.57
CA ALA A 235 -9.73 8.44 10.84
C ALA A 235 -9.45 6.99 11.22
N PHE A 236 -8.65 6.26 10.42
CA PHE A 236 -8.26 4.88 10.68
C PHE A 236 -7.37 4.79 11.93
N ARG A 237 -7.61 3.82 12.80
CA ARG A 237 -6.98 3.72 14.12
C ARG A 237 -6.37 2.34 14.32
N LYS A 238 -5.44 2.22 15.26
CA LYS A 238 -4.84 0.93 15.65
C LYS A 238 -5.88 -0.16 15.91
N VAL A 239 -7.01 0.17 16.53
CA VAL A 239 -8.08 -0.81 16.78
C VAL A 239 -8.73 -1.34 15.49
N ASP A 240 -8.83 -0.51 14.46
CA ASP A 240 -9.41 -0.91 13.18
C ASP A 240 -8.41 -1.80 12.41
N PHE A 241 -7.11 -1.50 12.50
CA PHE A 241 -6.01 -2.36 12.03
C PHE A 241 -5.99 -3.73 12.73
N LEU A 242 -6.02 -3.76 14.05
CA LEU A 242 -6.04 -5.00 14.83
C LEU A 242 -7.27 -5.87 14.53
N ARG A 243 -8.41 -5.26 14.19
CA ARG A 243 -9.58 -6.01 13.70
C ARG A 243 -9.32 -6.66 12.36
N ALA A 244 -8.66 -5.95 11.43
CA ALA A 244 -8.28 -6.53 10.14
C ALA A 244 -7.36 -7.75 10.33
N LEU A 245 -6.34 -7.66 11.19
CA LEU A 245 -5.45 -8.77 11.50
C LEU A 245 -6.18 -9.95 12.15
N ARG A 246 -7.07 -9.69 13.11
CA ARG A 246 -7.89 -10.73 13.74
C ARG A 246 -8.79 -11.46 12.74
N ASP A 247 -9.42 -10.70 11.84
CA ASP A 247 -10.32 -11.26 10.84
C ASP A 247 -9.54 -12.08 9.79
N TYR A 248 -8.32 -11.65 9.41
CA TYR A 248 -7.38 -12.41 8.61
C TYR A 248 -7.01 -13.74 9.28
N ALA A 249 -6.53 -13.71 10.52
CA ALA A 249 -6.16 -14.91 11.27
C ALA A 249 -7.34 -15.90 11.44
N ALA A 250 -8.56 -15.38 11.58
CA ALA A 250 -9.76 -16.21 11.69
C ALA A 250 -10.14 -16.92 10.38
N ARG A 251 -9.81 -16.33 9.21
CA ARG A 251 -10.06 -16.93 7.88
C ARG A 251 -8.96 -17.92 7.53
N HIS A 252 -7.71 -17.57 7.76
CA HIS A 252 -6.56 -18.44 7.48
C HIS A 252 -6.70 -19.81 8.18
N ARG A 253 -7.21 -19.86 9.42
CA ARG A 253 -7.51 -21.09 10.12
C ARG A 253 -8.56 -21.99 9.46
N ARG A 254 -9.43 -21.46 8.57
CA ARG A 254 -10.46 -22.25 7.90
C ARG A 254 -9.96 -22.92 6.62
N TYR A 255 -8.88 -22.43 6.03
CA TYR A 255 -8.31 -22.95 4.78
C TYR A 255 -7.09 -23.85 5.00
N GLY A 256 -6.51 -23.85 6.19
CA GLY A 256 -5.33 -24.65 6.55
C GLY A 256 -5.61 -25.81 7.51
N GLY A 257 -6.89 -26.11 7.79
CA GLY A 257 -7.33 -27.19 8.67
C GLY A 257 -8.02 -28.32 7.92
#